data_12612b60f3e534d915d45186393762d1
#
_entry.id   12612b60f3e534d915d45186393762d1
#
_cell.length_a   1.000
_cell.length_b   1.000
_cell.length_c   1.000
_cell.angle_alpha   90.00
_cell.angle_beta   90.00
_cell.angle_gamma   90.00
#
_symmetry.space_group_name_H-M   'P 1'
#
loop_
_entity.id
_entity.type
_entity.pdbx_description
1 polymer ?
#
loop_
_entity_poly.entity_id
_entity_poly.type
_entity_poly.pdbx_seq_one_letter_code
_entity_poly.pdbx_strand_id
1 'polypeptide(L)'
;MNATVAERLTAAGRTRYGHFSEDGTEFIIRRPDTPRPWVNVLCNDDPGYGCIWSQAGGGYSWLVNAELNRITFWQQDLIRDDRGRFIYLQDARTGELWSAGYQPVRRKPEAFECRQGAGYSILSSQNSGVLSRLTVFVPPGAPLEVWLLEVTNLSGAPRDILVTSYLEWCLGTAHDTHREFHRIFIETEFIRERSAILARKRLWAIPNAKGQGWNRDWEGTAFHACSLPIAAFECDREAFVGRYGSLESPAALINGRLAGTSGRWGDPIASLQAPLHLEPGDSADLVFVLGAGRNDADALSLAEHYCNVTRAVEALQETQLWWRARLDGYSAETPDPGLNALLNTWLRYQAMAGRIWGRSGYYQPGGAYGFRDQLQDSLVFLPTEPDRTRRQILLHAAHQFSEGHVFHWWQPITESGAHSRFSDDLLWLPFAVLAYIRETGDTAILKLKAPFVEGPPDTIRNHCERAFDLSLSRRSPRGLPLIGEGDWNDGLSAVGWEGKGESVWVGHFLCYLLPRWAELARNLGDGERAAQYLQAAQDLQSAINTSAWDGEWYFRATCDDGTVIGSSACREGQIFLNAQTWSVISGVCPPERRRQLMRTVRDRLYTAAGPAL
;
A
#
# COMPACT_ATOMS: atom_id res chain seq x y z
N MET A 1 -0.48 -18.09 37.92
CA MET A 1 -0.88 -16.65 37.78
C MET A 1 -1.37 -16.48 36.35
N ASN A 2 -2.65 -16.17 36.18
CA ASN A 2 -3.18 -15.86 34.84
C ASN A 2 -2.69 -14.47 34.42
N ALA A 3 -1.86 -14.38 33.36
CA ALA A 3 -1.47 -13.09 32.79
C ALA A 3 -2.71 -12.31 32.35
N THR A 4 -2.68 -10.99 32.56
CA THR A 4 -3.74 -10.09 32.07
C THR A 4 -3.80 -10.12 30.53
N VAL A 5 -4.90 -9.67 29.94
CA VAL A 5 -5.04 -9.56 28.48
C VAL A 5 -3.92 -8.69 27.91
N ALA A 6 -3.58 -7.59 28.58
CA ALA A 6 -2.47 -6.70 28.20
C ALA A 6 -1.11 -7.42 28.19
N GLU A 7 -0.81 -8.22 29.22
CA GLU A 7 0.42 -9.02 29.26
C GLU A 7 0.48 -10.07 28.17
N ARG A 8 -0.66 -10.65 27.75
CA ARG A 8 -0.74 -11.62 26.66
C ARG A 8 -0.55 -10.96 25.29
N LEU A 9 -1.17 -9.80 25.04
CA LEU A 9 -0.98 -9.02 23.83
C LEU A 9 0.50 -8.61 23.65
N THR A 10 1.10 -8.07 24.70
CA THR A 10 2.51 -7.70 24.69
C THR A 10 3.43 -8.91 24.55
N ALA A 11 3.05 -10.09 25.07
CA ALA A 11 3.84 -11.31 24.91
C ALA A 11 3.72 -11.90 23.50
N ALA A 12 2.51 -11.94 22.92
CA ALA A 12 2.26 -12.51 21.60
C ALA A 12 2.86 -11.68 20.45
N GLY A 13 2.82 -10.33 20.57
CA GLY A 13 3.38 -9.41 19.57
C GLY A 13 4.75 -8.82 19.94
N ARG A 14 5.38 -9.29 21.02
CA ARG A 14 6.63 -8.70 21.52
C ARG A 14 7.83 -9.17 20.73
N THR A 15 8.54 -8.22 20.15
CA THR A 15 9.88 -8.42 19.57
C THR A 15 10.91 -7.59 20.35
N ARG A 16 12.19 -7.78 20.07
CA ARG A 16 13.25 -6.91 20.62
C ARG A 16 13.15 -5.45 20.14
N TYR A 17 12.29 -5.17 19.15
CA TYR A 17 12.12 -3.84 18.56
C TYR A 17 10.83 -3.15 18.98
N GLY A 18 9.78 -3.90 19.32
CA GLY A 18 8.48 -3.32 19.66
C GLY A 18 7.42 -4.35 20.05
N HIS A 19 6.22 -3.85 20.35
CA HIS A 19 5.08 -4.64 20.81
C HIS A 19 3.77 -3.90 20.48
N PHE A 20 2.64 -4.60 20.51
CA PHE A 20 1.32 -3.99 20.45
C PHE A 20 1.00 -3.20 21.73
N SER A 21 0.21 -2.11 21.59
CA SER A 21 -0.44 -1.45 22.71
C SER A 21 -1.38 -2.41 23.45
N GLU A 22 -1.79 -2.02 24.67
CA GLU A 22 -2.67 -2.86 25.52
C GLU A 22 -4.00 -3.20 24.85
N ASP A 23 -4.54 -2.28 24.05
CA ASP A 23 -5.77 -2.44 23.28
C ASP A 23 -5.56 -3.04 21.87
N GLY A 24 -4.32 -3.26 21.46
CA GLY A 24 -3.96 -3.78 20.13
C GLY A 24 -4.13 -2.81 18.98
N THR A 25 -4.46 -1.54 19.24
CA THR A 25 -4.73 -0.54 18.18
C THR A 25 -3.48 0.14 17.64
N GLU A 26 -2.38 0.09 18.38
CA GLU A 26 -1.08 0.62 17.96
C GLU A 26 0.00 -0.46 17.99
N PHE A 27 0.99 -0.34 17.10
CA PHE A 27 2.25 -1.05 17.22
C PHE A 27 3.35 -0.08 17.65
N ILE A 28 3.94 -0.33 18.81
CA ILE A 28 4.90 0.56 19.48
C ILE A 28 6.32 0.05 19.24
N ILE A 29 7.12 0.82 18.50
CA ILE A 29 8.52 0.52 18.17
C ILE A 29 9.42 1.28 19.14
N ARG A 30 10.32 0.57 19.81
CA ARG A 30 11.17 1.12 20.88
C ARG A 30 12.60 1.47 20.44
N ARG A 31 12.96 1.15 19.19
CA ARG A 31 14.29 1.34 18.66
C ARG A 31 14.23 1.80 17.20
N PRO A 32 15.03 2.78 16.79
CA PRO A 32 15.02 3.24 15.39
C PRO A 32 15.69 2.24 14.42
N ASP A 33 16.61 1.39 14.93
CA ASP A 33 17.43 0.43 14.18
C ASP A 33 16.73 -0.92 13.97
N THR A 34 15.49 -0.91 13.47
CA THR A 34 14.78 -2.11 13.04
C THR A 34 15.54 -2.81 11.90
N PRO A 35 15.36 -4.14 11.68
CA PRO A 35 16.12 -4.88 10.66
C PRO A 35 15.93 -4.35 9.24
N ARG A 36 14.81 -3.68 8.99
CA ARG A 36 14.40 -2.99 7.76
C ARG A 36 13.52 -1.82 8.13
N PRO A 37 13.29 -0.85 7.25
CA PRO A 37 12.29 0.18 7.51
C PRO A 37 10.90 -0.42 7.75
N TRP A 38 10.32 -0.16 8.89
CA TRP A 38 8.95 -0.53 9.24
C TRP A 38 8.06 0.67 9.02
N VAL A 39 7.14 0.56 8.09
CA VAL A 39 6.39 1.69 7.57
C VAL A 39 4.91 1.63 7.93
N ASN A 40 4.30 2.80 8.03
CA ASN A 40 2.86 2.98 7.98
C ASN A 40 2.46 3.66 6.67
N VAL A 41 1.40 3.18 6.03
CA VAL A 41 0.79 3.81 4.87
C VAL A 41 -0.37 4.65 5.36
N LEU A 42 -0.23 5.96 5.28
CA LEU A 42 -1.25 6.94 5.67
C LEU A 42 -1.92 7.46 4.41
N CYS A 43 -3.23 7.33 4.31
CA CYS A 43 -3.95 7.75 3.11
C CYS A 43 -5.44 8.01 3.38
N ASN A 44 -6.08 8.66 2.43
CA ASN A 44 -7.53 8.76 2.33
C ASN A 44 -8.04 8.14 1.01
N ASP A 45 -9.34 7.91 0.93
CA ASP A 45 -9.99 7.32 -0.24
C ASP A 45 -10.33 8.36 -1.33
N ASP A 46 -10.55 9.59 -0.94
CA ASP A 46 -10.86 10.73 -1.79
C ASP A 46 -10.22 11.99 -1.15
N PRO A 47 -9.39 12.72 -1.85
CA PRO A 47 -9.00 12.62 -3.27
C PRO A 47 -7.90 11.61 -3.59
N GLY A 48 -7.58 10.67 -2.70
CA GLY A 48 -6.54 9.65 -2.90
C GLY A 48 -5.14 10.16 -2.58
N TYR A 49 -5.01 11.06 -1.60
CA TYR A 49 -3.71 11.44 -1.06
C TYR A 49 -3.15 10.31 -0.21
N GLY A 50 -1.86 10.04 -0.36
CA GLY A 50 -1.18 9.04 0.44
C GLY A 50 0.27 9.39 0.71
N CYS A 51 0.78 8.85 1.82
CA CYS A 51 2.18 8.93 2.16
C CYS A 51 2.64 7.69 2.93
N ILE A 52 3.95 7.43 2.87
CA ILE A 52 4.61 6.42 3.69
C ILE A 52 5.51 7.12 4.69
N TRP A 53 5.48 6.63 5.95
CA TRP A 53 6.40 7.02 7.00
C TRP A 53 7.03 5.79 7.63
N SER A 54 8.37 5.73 7.62
CA SER A 54 9.11 4.72 8.36
C SER A 54 9.23 5.10 9.84
N GLN A 55 9.54 4.14 10.70
CA GLN A 55 9.83 4.39 12.11
C GLN A 55 10.98 5.38 12.32
N ALA A 56 11.84 5.54 11.33
CA ALA A 56 12.98 6.44 11.39
C ALA A 56 12.69 7.83 10.80
N GLY A 57 11.58 8.00 10.06
CA GLY A 57 11.15 9.24 9.42
C GLY A 57 11.30 9.28 7.89
N GLY A 58 11.83 8.22 7.26
CA GLY A 58 11.91 8.12 5.80
C GLY A 58 10.56 7.88 5.14
N GLY A 59 10.45 8.16 3.83
CA GLY A 59 9.26 7.90 3.03
C GLY A 59 8.93 9.01 2.02
N TYR A 60 7.75 8.93 1.40
CA TYR A 60 7.33 9.82 0.31
C TYR A 60 5.81 10.01 0.29
N SER A 61 5.36 11.01 -0.51
CA SER A 61 3.95 11.38 -0.65
C SER A 61 3.53 11.40 -2.12
N TRP A 62 2.26 11.11 -2.36
CA TRP A 62 1.66 11.06 -3.69
C TRP A 62 0.19 11.50 -3.66
N LEU A 63 -0.35 11.80 -4.84
CA LEU A 63 -1.77 12.01 -5.06
C LEU A 63 -2.27 11.01 -6.13
N VAL A 64 -3.28 10.19 -5.81
CA VAL A 64 -3.90 9.16 -6.66
C VAL A 64 -2.97 7.98 -6.98
N ASN A 65 -1.72 8.23 -7.37
CA ASN A 65 -0.79 7.18 -7.83
C ASN A 65 0.65 7.45 -7.36
N ALA A 66 1.23 6.47 -6.67
CA ALA A 66 2.55 6.59 -6.05
C ALA A 66 3.72 6.53 -7.03
N GLU A 67 3.51 6.09 -8.26
CA GLU A 67 4.53 6.07 -9.32
C GLU A 67 4.41 7.27 -10.26
N LEU A 68 3.21 7.48 -10.81
CA LEU A 68 3.01 8.47 -11.87
C LEU A 68 2.73 9.88 -11.34
N ASN A 69 2.29 10.02 -10.07
CA ASN A 69 1.92 11.30 -9.48
C ASN A 69 2.50 11.49 -8.08
N ARG A 70 3.80 11.29 -7.96
CA ARG A 70 4.55 11.48 -6.72
C ARG A 70 4.80 12.96 -6.46
N ILE A 71 4.53 13.39 -5.24
CA ILE A 71 4.73 14.79 -4.82
C ILE A 71 6.17 14.99 -4.36
N THR A 72 6.67 14.11 -3.47
CA THR A 72 8.03 14.21 -2.92
C THR A 72 8.96 13.19 -3.52
N PHE A 73 10.22 13.60 -3.72
CA PHE A 73 11.27 12.68 -4.15
C PHE A 73 11.62 11.66 -3.08
N TRP A 74 11.77 10.41 -3.48
CA TRP A 74 12.27 9.32 -2.65
C TRP A 74 12.84 8.21 -3.51
N GLN A 75 13.86 7.56 -3.01
CA GLN A 75 14.45 6.37 -3.59
C GLN A 75 14.64 5.33 -2.50
N GLN A 76 14.30 4.07 -2.81
CA GLN A 76 14.49 2.99 -1.87
C GLN A 76 15.97 2.81 -1.53
N ASP A 77 16.29 2.86 -0.24
CA ASP A 77 17.59 2.48 0.30
C ASP A 77 17.37 1.71 1.61
N LEU A 78 17.52 0.38 1.53
CA LEU A 78 17.30 -0.53 2.66
C LEU A 78 18.40 -0.44 3.72
N ILE A 79 19.52 0.21 3.41
CA ILE A 79 20.68 0.32 4.30
C ILE A 79 20.62 1.62 5.10
N ARG A 80 20.38 2.74 4.42
CA ARG A 80 20.47 4.07 5.03
C ARG A 80 19.12 4.64 5.44
N ASP A 81 18.05 4.38 4.67
CA ASP A 81 16.70 4.98 4.83
C ASP A 81 16.76 6.51 5.01
N ASP A 82 17.72 7.16 4.31
CA ASP A 82 18.04 8.57 4.46
C ASP A 82 17.38 9.46 3.39
N ARG A 83 16.32 8.95 2.75
CA ARG A 83 15.51 9.67 1.78
C ARG A 83 14.11 9.88 2.33
N GLY A 84 13.61 11.10 2.22
CA GLY A 84 12.28 11.40 2.71
C GLY A 84 12.07 12.85 3.08
N ARG A 85 11.22 13.03 4.06
CA ARG A 85 10.82 14.32 4.61
C ARG A 85 11.21 14.34 6.07
N PHE A 86 11.88 15.41 6.49
CA PHE A 86 12.52 15.44 7.81
C PHE A 86 12.27 16.77 8.52
N ILE A 87 12.37 16.74 9.85
CA ILE A 87 12.44 17.92 10.70
C ILE A 87 13.74 17.85 11.50
N TYR A 88 14.57 18.84 11.32
CA TYR A 88 15.77 19.08 12.12
C TYR A 88 15.43 19.96 13.31
N LEU A 89 16.07 19.69 14.43
CA LEU A 89 16.10 20.52 15.61
C LEU A 89 17.55 20.92 15.87
N GLN A 90 17.78 22.21 16.11
CA GLN A 90 19.10 22.73 16.39
C GLN A 90 19.05 23.67 17.59
N ASP A 91 19.88 23.44 18.60
CA ASP A 91 20.09 24.42 19.67
C ASP A 91 20.87 25.59 19.10
N ALA A 92 20.25 26.77 19.05
CA ALA A 92 20.83 27.96 18.43
C ALA A 92 22.08 28.48 19.19
N ARG A 93 22.22 28.13 20.45
CA ARG A 93 23.31 28.58 21.31
C ARG A 93 24.54 27.68 21.22
N THR A 94 24.33 26.36 21.14
CA THR A 94 25.43 25.38 21.10
C THR A 94 25.75 24.92 19.67
N GLY A 95 24.83 25.11 18.72
CA GLY A 95 24.93 24.60 17.36
C GLY A 95 24.63 23.09 17.24
N GLU A 96 24.27 22.44 18.33
CA GLU A 96 24.01 21.01 18.37
C GLU A 96 22.79 20.66 17.53
N LEU A 97 22.91 19.65 16.64
CA LEU A 97 21.92 19.27 15.64
C LEU A 97 21.42 17.83 15.86
N TRP A 98 20.10 17.63 15.76
CA TRP A 98 19.44 16.31 15.76
C TRP A 98 18.15 16.33 14.93
N SER A 99 17.48 15.19 14.79
CA SER A 99 16.20 15.07 14.08
C SER A 99 15.04 14.92 15.06
N ALA A 100 13.86 15.41 14.71
CA ALA A 100 12.63 15.19 15.50
C ALA A 100 12.27 13.69 15.61
N GLY A 101 12.60 12.89 14.59
CA GLY A 101 12.63 11.44 14.64
C GLY A 101 14.04 10.91 14.84
N TYR A 102 14.50 10.04 13.94
CA TYR A 102 15.87 9.52 13.93
C TYR A 102 16.66 9.98 12.70
N GLN A 103 16.09 9.80 11.50
CA GLN A 103 16.67 10.28 10.26
C GLN A 103 16.46 11.80 10.09
N PRO A 104 17.36 12.50 9.39
CA PRO A 104 18.56 11.99 8.71
C PRO A 104 19.83 12.12 9.55
N VAL A 105 19.81 12.82 10.71
CA VAL A 105 21.00 13.09 11.54
C VAL A 105 21.52 11.82 12.23
N ARG A 106 20.62 10.89 12.56
CA ARG A 106 20.93 9.59 13.18
C ARG A 106 21.65 9.69 14.51
N ARG A 107 21.50 10.80 15.19
CA ARG A 107 22.02 10.92 16.54
C ARG A 107 21.34 9.89 17.44
N LYS A 108 22.10 9.17 18.26
CA LYS A 108 21.55 8.21 19.21
C LYS A 108 20.71 8.96 20.26
N PRO A 109 19.40 8.73 20.31
CA PRO A 109 18.54 9.43 21.24
C PRO A 109 18.67 8.88 22.67
N GLU A 110 18.40 9.71 23.68
CA GLU A 110 18.27 9.34 25.09
C GLU A 110 17.03 8.45 25.30
N ALA A 111 15.93 8.76 24.60
CA ALA A 111 14.71 7.96 24.53
C ALA A 111 14.14 8.01 23.11
N PHE A 112 13.59 6.89 22.66
CA PHE A 112 12.96 6.76 21.34
C PHE A 112 11.71 5.90 21.41
N GLU A 113 10.65 6.36 20.76
CA GLU A 113 9.43 5.61 20.53
C GLU A 113 8.81 6.01 19.20
N CYS A 114 8.38 5.02 18.41
CA CYS A 114 7.51 5.25 17.27
C CYS A 114 6.23 4.44 17.45
N ARG A 115 5.07 5.10 17.41
CA ARG A 115 3.75 4.48 17.45
C ARG A 115 3.14 4.53 16.06
N GLN A 116 2.76 3.39 15.54
CA GLN A 116 2.01 3.27 14.30
C GLN A 116 0.58 2.87 14.62
N GLY A 117 -0.36 3.74 14.30
CA GLY A 117 -1.80 3.52 14.47
C GLY A 117 -2.55 3.59 13.14
N ALA A 118 -3.84 3.28 13.15
CA ALA A 118 -4.67 3.38 11.96
C ALA A 118 -4.85 4.85 11.54
N GLY A 119 -4.22 5.23 10.43
CA GLY A 119 -4.28 6.58 9.85
C GLY A 119 -3.33 7.60 10.43
N TYR A 120 -2.47 7.24 11.38
CA TYR A 120 -1.46 8.13 11.94
C TYR A 120 -0.18 7.41 12.37
N SER A 121 0.91 8.16 12.49
CA SER A 121 2.16 7.72 13.11
C SER A 121 2.68 8.79 14.05
N ILE A 122 3.25 8.39 15.19
CA ILE A 122 3.86 9.30 16.17
C ILE A 122 5.32 8.88 16.35
N LEU A 123 6.25 9.81 16.09
CA LEU A 123 7.67 9.63 16.32
C LEU A 123 8.07 10.52 17.51
N SER A 124 8.55 9.90 18.58
CA SER A 124 9.03 10.60 19.78
C SER A 124 10.52 10.35 19.97
N SER A 125 11.30 11.42 20.16
CA SER A 125 12.74 11.33 20.33
C SER A 125 13.21 12.37 21.36
N GLN A 126 14.02 11.95 22.31
CA GLN A 126 14.65 12.86 23.28
C GLN A 126 16.14 12.98 23.00
N ASN A 127 16.62 14.21 22.87
CA ASN A 127 18.03 14.53 22.66
C ASN A 127 18.41 15.80 23.46
N SER A 128 19.52 15.77 24.17
CA SER A 128 20.07 16.91 24.93
C SER A 128 19.03 17.57 25.85
N GLY A 129 18.16 16.75 26.47
CA GLY A 129 17.11 17.24 27.36
C GLY A 129 15.94 17.91 26.63
N VAL A 130 15.83 17.82 25.32
CA VAL A 130 14.67 18.27 24.53
C VAL A 130 13.93 17.05 23.99
N LEU A 131 12.64 16.95 24.28
CA LEU A 131 11.74 15.95 23.73
C LEU A 131 11.01 16.52 22.52
N SER A 132 11.03 15.81 21.42
CA SER A 132 10.20 16.07 20.26
C SER A 132 9.17 14.95 20.09
N ARG A 133 7.93 15.30 19.75
CA ARG A 133 6.85 14.38 19.42
C ARG A 133 6.20 14.82 18.13
N LEU A 134 6.50 14.10 17.05
CA LEU A 134 6.00 14.37 15.71
C LEU A 134 4.84 13.41 15.39
N THR A 135 3.62 13.93 15.28
CA THR A 135 2.43 13.19 14.84
C THR A 135 2.16 13.50 13.38
N VAL A 136 2.10 12.46 12.55
CA VAL A 136 1.85 12.58 11.11
C VAL A 136 0.59 11.83 10.74
N PHE A 137 -0.27 12.45 9.92
CA PHE A 137 -1.52 11.86 9.45
C PHE A 137 -2.01 12.49 8.15
N VAL A 138 -2.96 11.81 7.49
CA VAL A 138 -3.63 12.29 6.28
C VAL A 138 -5.12 12.49 6.61
N PRO A 139 -5.63 13.73 6.63
CA PRO A 139 -7.04 13.99 6.92
C PRO A 139 -7.97 13.40 5.84
N PRO A 140 -9.15 12.90 6.20
CA PRO A 140 -10.18 12.54 5.23
C PRO A 140 -10.57 13.72 4.35
N GLY A 141 -10.72 13.49 3.03
CA GLY A 141 -11.18 14.50 2.08
C GLY A 141 -10.18 15.61 1.74
N ALA A 142 -8.94 15.56 2.23
CA ALA A 142 -7.95 16.60 1.96
C ALA A 142 -6.72 16.06 1.19
N PRO A 143 -6.22 16.76 0.16
CA PRO A 143 -5.06 16.36 -0.62
C PRO A 143 -3.74 16.77 0.05
N LEU A 144 -3.57 16.42 1.34
CA LEU A 144 -2.40 16.81 2.13
C LEU A 144 -2.13 15.86 3.29
N GLU A 145 -0.93 15.95 3.83
CA GLU A 145 -0.53 15.40 5.13
C GLU A 145 -0.22 16.53 6.12
N VAL A 146 -0.49 16.27 7.39
CA VAL A 146 -0.23 17.17 8.52
C VAL A 146 0.87 16.59 9.39
N TRP A 147 1.83 17.43 9.76
CA TRP A 147 2.92 17.13 10.70
C TRP A 147 2.76 18.03 11.93
N LEU A 148 2.13 17.51 12.96
CA LEU A 148 1.97 18.19 14.25
C LEU A 148 3.17 17.85 15.11
N LEU A 149 4.02 18.84 15.39
CA LEU A 149 5.23 18.71 16.20
C LEU A 149 5.05 19.42 17.53
N GLU A 150 5.21 18.68 18.61
CA GLU A 150 5.37 19.18 19.98
C GLU A 150 6.84 19.11 20.37
N VAL A 151 7.39 20.22 20.88
CA VAL A 151 8.77 20.31 21.38
C VAL A 151 8.73 20.72 22.85
N THR A 152 9.29 19.90 23.74
CA THR A 152 9.29 20.13 25.19
C THR A 152 10.71 20.25 25.70
N ASN A 153 10.99 21.31 26.46
CA ASN A 153 12.27 21.49 27.16
C ASN A 153 12.25 20.75 28.51
N LEU A 154 12.85 19.57 28.56
CA LEU A 154 13.04 18.78 29.78
C LEU A 154 14.35 19.13 30.53
N SER A 155 15.13 20.07 30.02
CA SER A 155 16.37 20.48 30.66
C SER A 155 16.15 21.53 31.78
N GLY A 156 17.14 21.76 32.60
CA GLY A 156 17.07 22.75 33.68
C GLY A 156 17.42 24.18 33.25
N ALA A 157 17.52 24.49 31.95
CA ALA A 157 17.90 25.79 31.42
C ALA A 157 17.05 26.18 30.22
N PRO A 158 16.84 27.49 29.95
CA PRO A 158 16.15 27.94 28.74
C PRO A 158 16.82 27.45 27.45
N ARG A 159 16.05 27.14 26.44
CA ARG A 159 16.48 26.62 25.13
C ARG A 159 15.97 27.50 24.01
N ASP A 160 16.85 27.87 23.08
CA ASP A 160 16.51 28.50 21.82
C ASP A 160 16.69 27.43 20.71
N ILE A 161 15.59 26.92 20.20
CA ILE A 161 15.57 25.81 19.24
C ILE A 161 15.18 26.33 17.87
N LEU A 162 16.00 26.07 16.85
CA LEU A 162 15.64 26.27 15.46
C LEU A 162 15.03 24.97 14.92
N VAL A 163 13.76 25.02 14.53
CA VAL A 163 13.03 23.91 13.91
C VAL A 163 13.07 24.10 12.40
N THR A 164 13.70 23.18 11.68
CA THR A 164 13.88 23.28 10.23
C THR A 164 13.27 22.05 9.54
N SER A 165 12.24 22.26 8.71
CA SER A 165 11.69 21.21 7.86
C SER A 165 12.56 21.01 6.61
N TYR A 166 12.45 19.83 5.99
CA TYR A 166 13.13 19.49 4.74
C TYR A 166 12.34 18.47 3.94
N LEU A 167 12.18 18.70 2.65
CA LEU A 167 11.72 17.74 1.67
C LEU A 167 12.29 18.06 0.28
N GLU A 168 12.34 17.05 -0.60
CA GLU A 168 12.70 17.22 -2.02
C GLU A 168 11.45 17.04 -2.89
N TRP A 169 11.28 17.92 -3.89
CA TRP A 169 10.15 17.82 -4.83
C TRP A 169 10.41 16.80 -5.93
N CYS A 170 9.35 16.07 -6.33
CA CYS A 170 9.32 15.18 -7.50
C CYS A 170 8.34 15.69 -8.55
N LEU A 171 7.11 15.93 -8.17
CA LEU A 171 5.98 16.43 -8.95
C LEU A 171 5.81 15.65 -10.26
N GLY A 172 5.42 14.38 -10.15
CA GLY A 172 5.13 13.50 -11.28
C GLY A 172 5.72 12.11 -11.17
N THR A 173 6.18 11.55 -12.27
CA THR A 173 6.64 10.17 -12.37
C THR A 173 7.92 9.92 -11.57
N ALA A 174 7.90 8.90 -10.70
CA ALA A 174 8.97 8.62 -9.75
C ALA A 174 10.20 7.93 -10.37
N HIS A 175 10.00 7.10 -11.39
CA HIS A 175 11.05 6.29 -12.04
C HIS A 175 11.33 6.75 -13.46
N ASP A 176 11.18 8.06 -13.71
CA ASP A 176 11.51 8.65 -14.99
C ASP A 176 13.02 8.57 -15.24
N THR A 177 13.42 8.04 -16.38
CA THR A 177 14.83 8.00 -16.81
C THR A 177 15.40 9.40 -17.06
N HIS A 178 14.55 10.39 -17.21
CA HIS A 178 14.90 11.80 -17.39
C HIS A 178 14.70 12.63 -16.11
N ARG A 179 14.76 12.00 -14.94
CA ARG A 179 14.50 12.67 -13.65
C ARG A 179 15.38 13.89 -13.42
N GLU A 180 16.67 13.77 -13.70
CA GLU A 180 17.65 14.87 -13.55
C GLU A 180 17.26 16.06 -14.42
N PHE A 181 16.86 15.81 -15.65
CA PHE A 181 16.37 16.81 -16.57
C PHE A 181 15.04 17.42 -16.11
N HIS A 182 14.10 16.60 -15.61
CA HIS A 182 12.78 17.07 -15.20
C HIS A 182 12.79 17.95 -13.96
N ARG A 183 13.69 17.72 -13.01
CA ARG A 183 13.74 18.50 -11.77
C ARG A 183 14.03 19.97 -11.99
N ILE A 184 14.85 20.33 -12.96
CA ILE A 184 15.19 21.72 -13.27
C ILE A 184 13.97 22.54 -13.74
N PHE A 185 12.87 21.90 -14.13
CA PHE A 185 11.62 22.58 -14.52
C PHE A 185 10.64 22.79 -13.36
N ILE A 186 11.01 22.40 -12.14
CA ILE A 186 10.22 22.72 -10.96
C ILE A 186 10.59 24.15 -10.54
N GLU A 187 9.56 24.99 -10.48
CA GLU A 187 9.64 26.36 -9.98
C GLU A 187 9.16 26.39 -8.54
N THR A 188 9.94 27.02 -7.66
CA THR A 188 9.59 27.24 -6.26
C THR A 188 9.40 28.71 -5.96
N GLU A 189 8.47 29.04 -5.07
CA GLU A 189 8.15 30.39 -4.65
C GLU A 189 7.84 30.42 -3.15
N PHE A 190 8.51 31.30 -2.40
CA PHE A 190 8.21 31.50 -0.99
C PHE A 190 7.22 32.65 -0.79
N ILE A 191 6.07 32.34 -0.18
CA ILE A 191 5.01 33.29 0.15
C ILE A 191 5.15 33.64 1.63
N ARG A 192 5.82 34.77 1.90
CA ARG A 192 6.18 35.20 3.26
C ARG A 192 4.97 35.36 4.18
N GLU A 193 3.89 35.96 3.68
CA GLU A 193 2.67 36.29 4.43
C GLU A 193 1.89 35.01 4.85
N ARG A 194 2.23 33.88 4.25
CA ARG A 194 1.61 32.58 4.51
C ARG A 194 2.58 31.55 5.10
N SER A 195 3.84 31.94 5.34
CA SER A 195 4.89 30.99 5.75
C SER A 195 4.92 29.72 4.91
N ALA A 196 4.76 29.84 3.58
CA ALA A 196 4.55 28.75 2.67
C ALA A 196 5.49 28.79 1.46
N ILE A 197 5.95 27.62 1.02
CA ILE A 197 6.62 27.41 -0.26
C ILE A 197 5.62 26.74 -1.20
N LEU A 198 5.43 27.33 -2.37
CA LEU A 198 4.70 26.72 -3.50
C LEU A 198 5.70 26.11 -4.48
N ALA A 199 5.30 24.99 -5.11
CA ALA A 199 6.10 24.33 -6.14
C ALA A 199 5.22 23.94 -7.33
N ARG A 200 5.69 24.24 -8.55
CA ARG A 200 4.99 23.98 -9.82
C ARG A 200 5.97 23.36 -10.78
N LYS A 201 5.52 22.41 -11.61
CA LYS A 201 6.36 21.83 -12.67
C LYS A 201 5.73 22.11 -14.02
N ARG A 202 6.47 22.74 -14.90
CA ARG A 202 6.07 23.09 -16.26
C ARG A 202 7.05 22.49 -17.24
N LEU A 203 6.59 21.49 -17.95
CA LEU A 203 7.33 20.81 -19.01
C LEU A 203 6.60 21.05 -20.33
N TRP A 204 7.33 21.11 -21.41
CA TRP A 204 6.69 21.06 -22.71
C TRP A 204 6.37 19.58 -23.05
N ALA A 205 5.15 19.27 -23.42
CA ALA A 205 4.71 17.93 -23.79
C ALA A 205 4.97 17.69 -25.28
N ILE A 206 5.66 16.58 -25.60
CA ILE A 206 5.78 16.09 -26.98
C ILE A 206 4.89 14.84 -27.06
N PRO A 207 3.71 14.91 -27.70
CA PRO A 207 2.85 13.75 -27.84
C PRO A 207 3.47 12.72 -28.82
N ASN A 208 3.32 11.43 -28.47
CA ASN A 208 3.60 10.35 -29.41
C ASN A 208 2.50 10.27 -30.49
N ALA A 209 2.62 9.32 -31.43
CA ALA A 209 1.64 9.12 -32.49
C ALA A 209 0.21 8.80 -31.99
N LYS A 210 0.04 8.39 -30.74
CA LYS A 210 -1.26 8.14 -30.07
C LYS A 210 -1.77 9.35 -29.29
N GLY A 211 -1.11 10.50 -29.36
CA GLY A 211 -1.45 11.69 -28.58
C GLY A 211 -1.05 11.65 -27.12
N GLN A 212 -0.32 10.63 -26.68
CA GLN A 212 0.16 10.49 -25.31
C GLN A 212 1.49 11.24 -25.17
N GLY A 213 1.54 12.21 -24.25
CA GLY A 213 2.79 12.89 -23.91
C GLY A 213 3.59 12.06 -22.91
N TRP A 214 4.85 11.74 -23.23
CA TRP A 214 5.79 11.16 -22.26
C TRP A 214 6.34 12.21 -21.29
N ASN A 215 6.19 13.47 -21.63
CA ASN A 215 6.65 14.63 -20.88
C ASN A 215 5.46 15.56 -20.65
N ARG A 216 4.91 15.56 -19.42
CA ARG A 216 3.72 16.34 -19.07
C ARG A 216 4.05 17.36 -17.99
N ASP A 217 3.38 18.52 -18.08
CA ASP A 217 3.24 19.39 -16.94
C ASP A 217 2.65 18.59 -15.77
N TRP A 218 3.06 18.91 -14.56
CA TRP A 218 2.36 18.46 -13.39
C TRP A 218 1.17 19.39 -13.14
N GLU A 219 -0.03 18.83 -13.17
CA GLU A 219 -1.26 19.59 -12.94
C GLU A 219 -1.40 19.96 -11.47
N GLY A 220 -1.65 21.25 -11.18
CA GLY A 220 -1.80 21.76 -9.83
C GLY A 220 -0.57 22.49 -9.30
N THR A 221 -0.64 22.79 -8.00
CA THR A 221 0.42 23.46 -7.23
C THR A 221 0.65 22.68 -5.93
N ALA A 222 1.85 22.16 -5.74
CA ALA A 222 2.28 21.60 -4.48
C ALA A 222 2.64 22.70 -3.49
N PHE A 223 2.47 22.44 -2.21
CA PHE A 223 2.79 23.40 -1.16
C PHE A 223 3.36 22.74 0.08
N HIS A 224 4.21 23.50 0.79
CA HIS A 224 4.69 23.17 2.12
C HIS A 224 4.64 24.45 2.98
N ALA A 225 3.98 24.39 4.13
CA ALA A 225 3.75 25.55 4.97
C ALA A 225 3.97 25.26 6.45
N CYS A 226 4.21 26.31 7.24
CA CYS A 226 4.41 26.26 8.69
C CYS A 226 3.42 27.18 9.40
N SER A 227 2.91 26.75 10.56
CA SER A 227 1.99 27.55 11.40
C SER A 227 2.65 28.75 12.11
N LEU A 228 3.97 28.76 12.18
CA LEU A 228 4.74 29.83 12.79
C LEU A 228 5.34 30.77 11.73
N PRO A 229 5.61 32.04 12.08
CA PRO A 229 6.38 32.93 11.23
C PRO A 229 7.76 32.32 10.92
N ILE A 230 8.13 32.31 9.64
CA ILE A 230 9.39 31.75 9.16
C ILE A 230 10.51 32.78 9.23
N ALA A 231 11.57 32.44 9.96
CA ALA A 231 12.79 33.25 10.06
C ALA A 231 13.68 33.14 8.82
N ALA A 232 13.78 31.91 8.26
CA ALA A 232 14.57 31.63 7.07
C ALA A 232 13.98 30.46 6.27
N PHE A 233 14.28 30.39 4.98
CA PHE A 233 13.84 29.33 4.08
C PHE A 233 14.93 28.98 3.06
N GLU A 234 14.78 27.82 2.40
CA GLU A 234 15.65 27.41 1.30
C GLU A 234 14.87 26.51 0.32
N CYS A 235 15.03 26.76 -0.98
CA CYS A 235 14.40 25.95 -2.02
C CYS A 235 15.42 25.31 -2.97
N ASP A 236 16.72 25.42 -2.72
CA ASP A 236 17.78 24.79 -3.49
C ASP A 236 18.56 23.78 -2.64
N ARG A 237 18.69 22.55 -3.15
CA ARG A 237 19.33 21.45 -2.42
C ARG A 237 20.83 21.65 -2.25
N GLU A 238 21.52 22.21 -3.28
CA GLU A 238 22.96 22.47 -3.19
C GLU A 238 23.24 23.53 -2.12
N ALA A 239 22.43 24.59 -2.06
CA ALA A 239 22.54 25.61 -1.02
C ALA A 239 22.27 25.05 0.38
N PHE A 240 21.31 24.11 0.51
CA PHE A 240 20.96 23.50 1.80
C PHE A 240 22.00 22.47 2.25
N VAL A 241 22.26 21.45 1.43
CA VAL A 241 23.13 20.31 1.78
C VAL A 241 24.61 20.68 1.71
N GLY A 242 24.98 21.53 0.77
CA GLY A 242 26.35 21.83 0.43
C GLY A 242 26.94 20.83 -0.54
N ARG A 243 27.86 21.30 -1.41
CA ARG A 243 28.55 20.44 -2.36
C ARG A 243 29.36 19.38 -1.63
N TYR A 244 29.21 18.12 -2.00
CA TYR A 244 29.79 16.93 -1.33
C TYR A 244 29.30 16.70 0.10
N GLY A 245 28.27 17.45 0.55
CA GLY A 245 27.63 17.28 1.86
C GLY A 245 26.63 16.14 1.93
N SER A 246 25.97 16.02 3.07
CA SER A 246 24.94 15.02 3.31
C SER A 246 23.77 15.60 4.10
N LEU A 247 22.62 14.94 4.06
CA LEU A 247 21.46 15.29 4.90
C LEU A 247 21.72 15.05 6.39
N GLU A 248 22.71 14.26 6.77
CA GLU A 248 23.12 14.04 8.16
C GLU A 248 23.67 15.32 8.80
N SER A 249 24.37 16.15 8.00
CA SER A 249 24.98 17.40 8.45
C SER A 249 24.92 18.46 7.35
N PRO A 250 23.73 19.03 7.05
CA PRO A 250 23.58 20.00 5.98
C PRO A 250 24.39 21.26 6.24
N ALA A 251 25.14 21.71 5.22
CA ALA A 251 26.03 22.87 5.33
C ALA A 251 25.29 24.15 5.79
N ALA A 252 24.05 24.34 5.33
CA ALA A 252 23.24 25.49 5.73
C ALA A 252 22.94 25.51 7.23
N LEU A 253 22.70 24.36 7.84
CA LEU A 253 22.45 24.28 9.30
C LEU A 253 23.73 24.35 10.09
N ILE A 254 24.81 23.70 9.63
CA ILE A 254 26.12 23.77 10.31
C ILE A 254 26.71 25.20 10.28
N ASN A 255 26.52 25.89 9.17
CA ASN A 255 26.99 27.29 9.02
C ASN A 255 25.96 28.32 9.56
N GLY A 256 24.82 27.86 10.06
CA GLY A 256 23.79 28.71 10.69
C GLY A 256 23.05 29.63 9.71
N ARG A 257 23.00 29.31 8.40
CA ARG A 257 22.40 30.21 7.41
C ARG A 257 21.70 29.43 6.26
N LEU A 258 20.38 29.58 6.15
CA LEU A 258 19.60 29.32 4.95
C LEU A 258 19.69 30.55 4.02
N ALA A 259 20.00 30.34 2.73
CA ALA A 259 20.30 31.43 1.81
C ALA A 259 19.05 32.17 1.31
N GLY A 260 17.87 31.56 1.43
CA GLY A 260 16.59 32.14 0.97
C GLY A 260 16.46 32.11 -0.54
N THR A 261 17.03 31.09 -1.20
CA THR A 261 16.91 30.92 -2.66
C THR A 261 15.56 30.33 -3.03
N SER A 262 15.01 30.72 -4.17
CA SER A 262 13.80 30.17 -4.78
C SER A 262 13.81 30.43 -6.29
N GLY A 263 12.91 29.82 -7.03
CA GLY A 263 12.79 30.02 -8.46
C GLY A 263 13.00 28.76 -9.27
N ARG A 264 13.66 28.88 -10.43
CA ARG A 264 13.84 27.81 -11.43
C ARG A 264 15.31 27.42 -11.59
N TRP A 265 15.54 26.26 -12.21
CA TRP A 265 16.84 25.78 -12.68
C TRP A 265 17.77 25.27 -11.57
N GLY A 266 17.30 25.19 -10.34
CA GLY A 266 18.00 24.59 -9.22
C GLY A 266 17.64 23.11 -9.00
N ASP A 267 18.12 22.54 -7.90
CA ASP A 267 17.73 21.21 -7.40
C ASP A 267 16.63 21.41 -6.31
N PRO A 268 15.34 21.30 -6.67
CA PRO A 268 14.24 21.87 -5.90
C PRO A 268 13.92 21.10 -4.62
N ILE A 269 13.93 21.82 -3.51
CA ILE A 269 13.52 21.38 -2.18
C ILE A 269 12.49 22.35 -1.58
N ALA A 270 11.95 21.98 -0.42
CA ALA A 270 11.32 22.93 0.49
C ALA A 270 11.90 22.77 1.89
N SER A 271 12.39 23.86 2.43
CA SER A 271 12.90 23.97 3.78
C SER A 271 12.42 25.27 4.42
N LEU A 272 11.77 25.16 5.56
CA LEU A 272 11.23 26.28 6.35
C LEU A 272 11.84 26.21 7.76
N GLN A 273 12.36 27.34 8.28
CA GLN A 273 12.97 27.42 9.59
C GLN A 273 12.20 28.38 10.50
N ALA A 274 11.70 27.86 11.63
CA ALA A 274 11.03 28.61 12.67
C ALA A 274 11.81 28.55 14.00
N PRO A 275 12.00 29.68 14.71
CA PRO A 275 12.62 29.70 16.03
C PRO A 275 11.58 29.39 17.11
N LEU A 276 12.01 28.67 18.15
CA LEU A 276 11.28 28.45 19.39
C LEU A 276 12.14 28.87 20.59
N HIS A 277 11.53 29.57 21.52
CA HIS A 277 12.12 29.83 22.85
C HIS A 277 11.32 29.06 23.91
N LEU A 278 11.99 28.23 24.70
CA LEU A 278 11.38 27.36 25.70
C LEU A 278 12.06 27.49 27.06
N GLU A 279 11.34 27.97 28.07
CA GLU A 279 11.78 27.90 29.45
C GLU A 279 11.82 26.44 29.96
N PRO A 280 12.52 26.13 31.06
CA PRO A 280 12.51 24.79 31.65
C PRO A 280 11.08 24.28 31.94
N GLY A 281 10.71 23.15 31.35
CA GLY A 281 9.39 22.55 31.47
C GLY A 281 8.36 23.04 30.46
N ASP A 282 8.66 24.05 29.63
CA ASP A 282 7.76 24.54 28.61
C ASP A 282 7.65 23.57 27.42
N SER A 283 6.48 23.59 26.79
CA SER A 283 6.20 22.92 25.51
C SER A 283 5.66 23.92 24.50
N ALA A 284 6.01 23.74 23.23
CA ALA A 284 5.45 24.49 22.11
C ALA A 284 5.03 23.55 20.99
N ASP A 285 3.86 23.84 20.43
CA ASP A 285 3.31 23.13 19.28
C ASP A 285 3.47 23.94 18.01
N LEU A 286 3.84 23.26 16.93
CA LEU A 286 3.82 23.84 15.60
C LEU A 286 3.36 22.80 14.58
N VAL A 287 2.82 23.28 13.47
CA VAL A 287 2.30 22.45 12.40
C VAL A 287 3.04 22.74 11.10
N PHE A 288 3.47 21.68 10.44
CA PHE A 288 3.79 21.74 9.02
C PHE A 288 2.72 20.99 8.23
N VAL A 289 2.41 21.48 7.04
CA VAL A 289 1.54 20.82 6.09
C VAL A 289 2.25 20.67 4.76
N LEU A 290 2.02 19.53 4.12
CA LEU A 290 2.53 19.21 2.77
C LEU A 290 1.37 18.68 1.95
N GLY A 291 1.12 19.27 0.78
CA GLY A 291 -0.01 18.84 -0.05
C GLY A 291 0.03 19.38 -1.46
N ALA A 292 -1.10 19.22 -2.16
CA ALA A 292 -1.30 19.64 -3.53
C ALA A 292 -2.69 20.29 -3.69
N GLY A 293 -2.70 21.51 -4.21
CA GLY A 293 -3.92 22.20 -4.63
C GLY A 293 -4.09 22.15 -6.15
N ARG A 294 -5.30 22.40 -6.63
CA ARG A 294 -5.61 22.50 -8.06
C ARG A 294 -4.90 23.68 -8.75
N ASN A 295 -4.61 24.72 -7.98
CA ASN A 295 -3.89 25.93 -8.35
C ASN A 295 -3.34 26.61 -7.09
N ASP A 296 -2.63 27.73 -7.25
CA ASP A 296 -2.01 28.47 -6.15
C ASP A 296 -3.01 28.93 -5.08
N ALA A 297 -4.18 29.42 -5.49
CA ALA A 297 -5.19 29.89 -4.55
C ALA A 297 -5.76 28.74 -3.70
N ASP A 298 -6.01 27.59 -4.31
CA ASP A 298 -6.46 26.37 -3.64
C ASP A 298 -5.38 25.83 -2.69
N ALA A 299 -4.12 25.79 -3.14
CA ALA A 299 -2.96 25.39 -2.34
C ALA A 299 -2.79 26.26 -1.10
N LEU A 300 -2.86 27.59 -1.24
CA LEU A 300 -2.76 28.53 -0.13
C LEU A 300 -3.96 28.46 0.81
N SER A 301 -5.17 28.22 0.30
CA SER A 301 -6.38 28.03 1.11
C SER A 301 -6.29 26.76 1.96
N LEU A 302 -5.81 25.65 1.38
CA LEU A 302 -5.56 24.40 2.10
C LEU A 302 -4.48 24.59 3.17
N ALA A 303 -3.38 25.26 2.83
CA ALA A 303 -2.31 25.58 3.77
C ALA A 303 -2.85 26.40 4.94
N GLU A 304 -3.57 27.48 4.69
CA GLU A 304 -4.15 28.34 5.73
C GLU A 304 -5.11 27.59 6.65
N HIS A 305 -5.95 26.70 6.10
CA HIS A 305 -6.92 25.94 6.85
C HIS A 305 -6.28 24.92 7.80
N TYR A 306 -5.26 24.16 7.33
CA TYR A 306 -4.66 23.07 8.10
C TYR A 306 -3.40 23.48 8.87
N CYS A 307 -2.75 24.58 8.53
CA CYS A 307 -1.54 25.06 9.18
C CYS A 307 -1.86 25.86 10.46
N ASN A 308 -2.66 25.26 11.34
CA ASN A 308 -3.09 25.80 12.62
C ASN A 308 -3.14 24.67 13.65
N VAL A 309 -2.59 24.88 14.84
CA VAL A 309 -2.49 23.83 15.87
C VAL A 309 -3.86 23.28 16.28
N THR A 310 -4.83 24.17 16.55
CA THR A 310 -6.19 23.76 16.94
C THR A 310 -6.83 22.92 15.85
N ARG A 311 -6.78 23.38 14.58
CA ARG A 311 -7.33 22.65 13.44
C ARG A 311 -6.60 21.31 13.20
N ALA A 312 -5.29 21.26 13.38
CA ALA A 312 -4.51 20.04 13.25
C ALA A 312 -4.92 18.99 14.29
N VAL A 313 -5.13 19.39 15.55
CA VAL A 313 -5.64 18.51 16.61
C VAL A 313 -7.04 17.99 16.29
N GLU A 314 -7.95 18.86 15.85
CA GLU A 314 -9.30 18.49 15.40
C GLU A 314 -9.25 17.51 14.22
N ALA A 315 -8.42 17.79 13.21
CA ALA A 315 -8.24 16.94 12.04
C ALA A 315 -7.65 15.57 12.38
N LEU A 316 -6.76 15.50 13.38
CA LEU A 316 -6.27 14.22 13.90
C LEU A 316 -7.41 13.41 14.53
N GLN A 317 -8.24 14.03 15.36
CA GLN A 317 -9.40 13.38 15.97
C GLN A 317 -10.40 12.91 14.90
N GLU A 318 -10.70 13.74 13.90
CA GLU A 318 -11.53 13.37 12.75
C GLU A 318 -10.96 12.16 12.01
N THR A 319 -9.63 12.14 11.78
CA THR A 319 -8.93 11.02 11.13
C THR A 319 -9.05 9.73 11.93
N GLN A 320 -8.83 9.80 13.25
CA GLN A 320 -8.95 8.64 14.14
C GLN A 320 -10.39 8.10 14.17
N LEU A 321 -11.39 8.98 14.25
CA LEU A 321 -12.80 8.60 14.21
C LEU A 321 -13.19 8.00 12.86
N TRP A 322 -12.69 8.58 11.77
CA TRP A 322 -12.94 8.10 10.40
C TRP A 322 -12.42 6.67 10.18
N TRP A 323 -11.20 6.36 10.67
CA TRP A 323 -10.64 5.02 10.62
C TRP A 323 -11.37 4.07 11.57
N ARG A 324 -11.67 4.51 12.80
CA ARG A 324 -12.40 3.70 13.78
C ARG A 324 -13.75 3.27 13.24
N ALA A 325 -14.54 4.17 12.67
CA ALA A 325 -15.84 3.84 12.08
C ALA A 325 -15.77 2.75 11.00
N ARG A 326 -14.63 2.61 10.30
CA ARG A 326 -14.42 1.57 9.29
C ARG A 326 -13.91 0.25 9.87
N LEU A 327 -13.22 0.32 10.99
CA LEU A 327 -12.64 -0.86 11.65
C LEU A 327 -13.58 -1.49 12.69
N ASP A 328 -14.57 -0.74 13.21
CA ASP A 328 -15.47 -1.21 14.27
C ASP A 328 -16.67 -2.08 13.78
N GLY A 329 -16.76 -2.38 12.48
CA GLY A 329 -17.93 -3.05 11.90
C GLY A 329 -18.17 -4.49 12.37
N TYR A 330 -17.14 -5.19 12.85
CA TYR A 330 -17.21 -6.48 13.53
C TYR A 330 -15.96 -6.70 14.37
N SER A 331 -16.05 -7.58 15.35
CA SER A 331 -14.91 -7.97 16.17
C SER A 331 -14.85 -9.48 16.36
N ALA A 332 -13.65 -10.01 16.50
CA ALA A 332 -13.39 -11.39 16.89
C ALA A 332 -12.76 -11.41 18.29
N GLU A 333 -13.26 -12.29 19.13
CA GLU A 333 -12.67 -12.59 20.43
C GLU A 333 -12.27 -14.06 20.47
N THR A 334 -10.96 -14.30 20.45
CA THR A 334 -10.36 -15.63 20.46
C THR A 334 -9.44 -15.78 21.67
N PRO A 335 -9.03 -17.02 22.03
CA PRO A 335 -8.03 -17.21 23.07
C PRO A 335 -6.64 -16.63 22.75
N ASP A 336 -6.37 -16.26 21.49
CA ASP A 336 -5.12 -15.66 21.03
C ASP A 336 -5.27 -14.14 20.85
N PRO A 337 -4.70 -13.30 21.75
CA PRO A 337 -4.80 -11.85 21.64
C PRO A 337 -4.10 -11.28 20.41
N GLY A 338 -3.03 -11.94 19.91
CA GLY A 338 -2.34 -11.52 18.69
C GLY A 338 -3.23 -11.68 17.46
N LEU A 339 -3.97 -12.79 17.39
CA LEU A 339 -4.97 -13.02 16.34
C LEU A 339 -6.10 -11.99 16.44
N ASN A 340 -6.55 -11.64 17.65
CA ASN A 340 -7.58 -10.61 17.85
C ASN A 340 -7.12 -9.24 17.34
N ALA A 341 -5.88 -8.82 17.65
CA ALA A 341 -5.31 -7.57 17.15
C ALA A 341 -5.24 -7.56 15.59
N LEU A 342 -4.81 -8.67 14.99
CA LEU A 342 -4.76 -8.82 13.54
C LEU A 342 -6.16 -8.73 12.91
N LEU A 343 -7.11 -9.51 13.38
CA LEU A 343 -8.46 -9.57 12.78
C LEU A 343 -9.26 -8.28 12.99
N ASN A 344 -9.17 -7.69 14.19
CA ASN A 344 -9.99 -6.54 14.55
C ASN A 344 -9.45 -5.21 13.98
N THR A 345 -8.13 -5.10 13.74
CA THR A 345 -7.51 -3.85 13.33
C THR A 345 -6.59 -4.04 12.11
N TRP A 346 -5.51 -4.80 12.28
CA TRP A 346 -4.35 -4.63 11.40
C TRP A 346 -4.51 -5.21 10.01
N LEU A 347 -5.08 -6.40 9.84
CA LEU A 347 -5.32 -6.97 8.51
C LEU A 347 -6.28 -6.10 7.70
N ARG A 348 -7.32 -5.59 8.34
CA ARG A 348 -8.32 -4.72 7.70
C ARG A 348 -7.72 -3.38 7.35
N TYR A 349 -7.03 -2.74 8.29
CA TYR A 349 -6.35 -1.48 8.06
C TYR A 349 -5.34 -1.58 6.91
N GLN A 350 -4.47 -2.58 6.93
CA GLN A 350 -3.45 -2.77 5.91
C GLN A 350 -4.05 -3.06 4.52
N ALA A 351 -5.13 -3.85 4.45
CA ALA A 351 -5.84 -4.09 3.19
C ALA A 351 -6.43 -2.78 2.64
N MET A 352 -7.12 -1.99 3.48
CA MET A 352 -7.70 -0.71 3.06
C MET A 352 -6.63 0.31 2.68
N ALA A 353 -5.70 0.60 3.60
CA ALA A 353 -4.71 1.65 3.43
C ALA A 353 -3.65 1.29 2.39
N GLY A 354 -3.00 0.13 2.54
CA GLY A 354 -1.87 -0.25 1.71
C GLY A 354 -2.26 -0.83 0.36
N ARG A 355 -3.35 -1.61 0.30
CA ARG A 355 -3.70 -2.39 -0.89
C ARG A 355 -4.75 -1.73 -1.78
N ILE A 356 -5.81 -1.15 -1.21
CA ILE A 356 -6.90 -0.57 -2.00
C ILE A 356 -6.65 0.90 -2.32
N TRP A 357 -6.34 1.72 -1.31
CA TRP A 357 -6.21 3.17 -1.51
C TRP A 357 -4.78 3.60 -1.85
N GLY A 358 -3.80 3.17 -1.08
CA GLY A 358 -2.39 3.51 -1.32
C GLY A 358 -1.78 2.78 -2.53
N ARG A 359 -2.08 1.51 -2.68
CA ARG A 359 -1.51 0.59 -3.69
C ARG A 359 0.01 0.72 -3.77
N SER A 360 0.62 0.93 -2.62
CA SER A 360 2.04 1.24 -2.52
C SER A 360 2.61 0.77 -1.19
N GLY A 361 3.91 0.52 -1.18
CA GLY A 361 4.66 0.13 0.00
C GLY A 361 6.12 0.50 -0.16
N TYR A 362 6.92 0.27 0.90
CA TYR A 362 8.35 0.57 0.87
C TYR A 362 9.10 -0.27 -0.18
N TYR A 363 8.68 -1.53 -0.36
CA TYR A 363 9.35 -2.48 -1.25
C TYR A 363 8.79 -2.48 -2.67
N GLN A 364 7.54 -2.05 -2.85
CA GLN A 364 6.86 -1.99 -4.13
C GLN A 364 6.10 -0.66 -4.26
N PRO A 365 6.78 0.42 -4.61
CA PRO A 365 6.19 1.77 -4.65
C PRO A 365 5.48 2.06 -5.98
N GLY A 366 4.65 1.14 -6.47
CA GLY A 366 4.10 1.21 -7.82
C GLY A 366 2.83 2.04 -7.96
N GLY A 367 1.81 1.84 -7.13
CA GLY A 367 0.51 2.53 -7.24
C GLY A 367 -0.46 1.96 -8.28
N ALA A 368 -0.08 0.92 -9.02
CA ALA A 368 -0.96 0.26 -9.98
C ALA A 368 -2.09 -0.52 -9.31
N TYR A 369 -3.18 -0.75 -10.05
CA TYR A 369 -4.14 -1.79 -9.73
C TYR A 369 -3.64 -3.14 -10.28
N GLY A 370 -3.68 -4.21 -9.49
CA GLY A 370 -3.60 -5.59 -9.94
C GLY A 370 -5.00 -6.16 -10.09
N PHE A 371 -5.29 -6.84 -11.18
CA PHE A 371 -6.66 -7.34 -11.40
C PHE A 371 -7.09 -8.32 -10.29
N ARG A 372 -6.27 -9.29 -9.99
CA ARG A 372 -6.45 -10.24 -8.91
C ARG A 372 -6.41 -9.58 -7.55
N ASP A 373 -5.37 -8.78 -7.31
CA ASP A 373 -5.01 -8.29 -5.99
C ASP A 373 -6.10 -7.44 -5.36
N GLN A 374 -6.54 -6.38 -6.04
CA GLN A 374 -7.52 -5.47 -5.48
C GLN A 374 -8.94 -6.04 -5.48
N LEU A 375 -9.25 -7.03 -6.32
CA LEU A 375 -10.52 -7.78 -6.19
C LEU A 375 -10.54 -8.60 -4.90
N GLN A 376 -9.46 -9.34 -4.59
CA GLN A 376 -9.33 -10.08 -3.33
C GLN A 376 -9.39 -9.13 -2.13
N ASP A 377 -8.58 -8.08 -2.15
CA ASP A 377 -8.47 -7.14 -1.03
C ASP A 377 -9.78 -6.37 -0.81
N SER A 378 -10.59 -6.14 -1.86
CA SER A 378 -11.89 -5.46 -1.75
C SER A 378 -12.91 -6.20 -0.89
N LEU A 379 -12.72 -7.50 -0.67
CA LEU A 379 -13.61 -8.28 0.19
C LEU A 379 -13.58 -7.81 1.66
N VAL A 380 -12.56 -7.07 2.06
CA VAL A 380 -12.45 -6.46 3.39
C VAL A 380 -13.63 -5.53 3.70
N PHE A 381 -14.25 -4.95 2.67
CA PHE A 381 -15.39 -4.04 2.82
C PHE A 381 -16.75 -4.73 2.91
N LEU A 382 -16.86 -6.01 2.54
CA LEU A 382 -18.14 -6.71 2.48
C LEU A 382 -18.97 -6.61 3.78
N PRO A 383 -18.39 -6.79 4.97
CA PRO A 383 -19.17 -6.76 6.20
C PRO A 383 -19.69 -5.37 6.60
N THR A 384 -19.07 -4.28 6.11
CA THR A 384 -19.32 -2.92 6.62
C THR A 384 -19.70 -1.91 5.53
N GLU A 385 -19.05 -1.98 4.37
CA GLU A 385 -19.19 -1.02 3.26
C GLU A 385 -19.28 -1.77 1.90
N PRO A 386 -20.24 -2.71 1.68
CA PRO A 386 -20.26 -3.58 0.48
C PRO A 386 -20.33 -2.80 -0.84
N ASP A 387 -20.84 -1.56 -0.84
CA ASP A 387 -20.82 -0.68 -2.00
C ASP A 387 -19.39 -0.37 -2.50
N ARG A 388 -18.38 -0.44 -1.64
CA ARG A 388 -16.99 -0.30 -2.07
C ARG A 388 -16.52 -1.51 -2.87
N THR A 389 -16.86 -2.72 -2.42
CA THR A 389 -16.61 -3.95 -3.18
C THR A 389 -17.35 -3.92 -4.51
N ARG A 390 -18.62 -3.47 -4.54
CA ARG A 390 -19.38 -3.30 -5.79
C ARG A 390 -18.69 -2.36 -6.76
N ARG A 391 -18.20 -1.21 -6.29
CA ARG A 391 -17.42 -0.27 -7.13
C ARG A 391 -16.14 -0.91 -7.67
N GLN A 392 -15.44 -1.69 -6.84
CA GLN A 392 -14.22 -2.38 -7.25
C GLN A 392 -14.51 -3.45 -8.31
N ILE A 393 -15.62 -4.21 -8.19
CA ILE A 393 -16.09 -5.16 -9.21
C ILE A 393 -16.33 -4.44 -10.55
N LEU A 394 -17.05 -3.33 -10.55
CA LEU A 394 -17.33 -2.55 -11.77
C LEU A 394 -16.05 -1.98 -12.39
N LEU A 395 -15.13 -1.47 -11.58
CA LEU A 395 -13.83 -0.97 -12.03
C LEU A 395 -13.03 -2.07 -12.73
N HIS A 396 -12.95 -3.26 -12.14
CA HIS A 396 -12.20 -4.37 -12.72
C HIS A 396 -12.87 -4.94 -13.96
N ALA A 397 -14.20 -5.03 -13.99
CA ALA A 397 -14.93 -5.43 -15.19
C ALA A 397 -14.63 -4.50 -16.38
N ALA A 398 -14.45 -3.19 -16.13
CA ALA A 398 -14.07 -2.24 -17.16
C ALA A 398 -12.62 -2.43 -17.68
N HIS A 399 -11.81 -3.25 -17.01
CA HIS A 399 -10.44 -3.60 -17.42
C HIS A 399 -10.34 -5.05 -17.94
N GLN A 400 -11.47 -5.62 -18.37
CA GLN A 400 -11.54 -6.88 -19.08
C GLN A 400 -11.66 -6.62 -20.59
N PHE A 401 -11.03 -7.48 -21.41
CA PHE A 401 -11.19 -7.51 -22.86
C PHE A 401 -12.41 -8.32 -23.28
N SER A 402 -12.96 -8.05 -24.45
CA SER A 402 -14.17 -8.70 -24.94
C SER A 402 -14.06 -10.23 -25.10
N GLU A 403 -12.85 -10.76 -25.28
CA GLU A 403 -12.55 -12.18 -25.35
C GLU A 403 -12.55 -12.87 -23.98
N GLY A 404 -12.57 -12.09 -22.88
CA GLY A 404 -12.53 -12.57 -21.51
C GLY A 404 -11.18 -12.46 -20.81
N HIS A 405 -10.12 -12.09 -21.52
CA HIS A 405 -8.83 -11.70 -20.92
C HIS A 405 -8.96 -10.46 -20.07
N VAL A 406 -7.96 -10.20 -19.23
CA VAL A 406 -7.89 -9.01 -18.37
C VAL A 406 -6.50 -8.40 -18.42
N PHE A 407 -6.36 -7.16 -17.96
CA PHE A 407 -5.05 -6.67 -17.59
C PHE A 407 -4.57 -7.42 -16.34
N HIS A 408 -3.31 -7.82 -16.30
CA HIS A 408 -2.69 -8.32 -15.08
C HIS A 408 -2.57 -7.20 -14.05
N TRP A 409 -2.12 -6.01 -14.50
CA TRP A 409 -2.13 -4.76 -13.74
C TRP A 409 -2.30 -3.56 -14.68
N TRP A 410 -2.74 -2.41 -14.14
CA TRP A 410 -2.84 -1.16 -14.89
C TRP A 410 -2.61 0.07 -13.99
N GLN A 411 -2.18 1.16 -14.60
CA GLN A 411 -1.97 2.45 -13.93
C GLN A 411 -3.21 3.33 -14.07
N PRO A 412 -3.81 3.83 -12.96
CA PRO A 412 -5.10 4.53 -13.00
C PRO A 412 -5.09 5.89 -13.72
N ILE A 413 -3.92 6.55 -13.86
CA ILE A 413 -3.84 7.88 -14.49
C ILE A 413 -3.75 7.76 -16.02
N THR A 414 -3.04 6.74 -16.50
CA THR A 414 -2.78 6.54 -17.93
C THR A 414 -3.66 5.47 -18.54
N GLU A 415 -4.38 4.71 -17.72
CA GLU A 415 -5.16 3.53 -18.12
C GLU A 415 -4.33 2.50 -18.93
N SER A 416 -3.00 2.62 -18.84
CA SER A 416 -2.08 1.66 -19.46
C SER A 416 -1.84 0.48 -18.54
N GLY A 417 -1.87 -0.73 -19.09
CA GLY A 417 -1.72 -1.96 -18.32
C GLY A 417 -0.95 -3.05 -19.07
N ALA A 418 -0.61 -4.09 -18.33
CA ALA A 418 0.02 -5.29 -18.87
C ALA A 418 -1.06 -6.30 -19.24
N HIS A 419 -1.26 -6.51 -20.54
CA HIS A 419 -2.03 -7.62 -21.05
C HIS A 419 -1.20 -8.89 -20.90
N SER A 420 -1.68 -9.85 -20.12
CA SER A 420 -0.97 -11.09 -19.86
C SER A 420 -1.86 -12.33 -20.06
N ARG A 421 -1.22 -13.51 -20.12
CA ARG A 421 -1.90 -14.79 -20.21
C ARG A 421 -1.89 -15.52 -18.86
N PHE A 422 -1.86 -14.82 -17.74
CA PHE A 422 -2.06 -15.41 -16.42
C PHE A 422 -3.42 -16.12 -16.38
N SER A 423 -3.45 -17.33 -15.88
CA SER A 423 -4.60 -18.22 -16.02
C SER A 423 -5.68 -18.03 -14.96
N ASP A 424 -5.35 -17.33 -13.86
CA ASP A 424 -6.25 -17.11 -12.73
C ASP A 424 -6.84 -15.69 -12.66
N ASP A 425 -6.16 -14.68 -13.19
CA ASP A 425 -6.55 -13.27 -13.06
C ASP A 425 -8.03 -13.04 -13.37
N LEU A 426 -8.50 -13.52 -14.50
CA LEU A 426 -9.88 -13.36 -14.97
C LEU A 426 -10.92 -14.01 -14.04
N LEU A 427 -10.53 -15.04 -13.29
CA LEU A 427 -11.42 -15.79 -12.40
C LEU A 427 -11.71 -15.08 -11.07
N TRP A 428 -10.91 -14.08 -10.73
CA TRP A 428 -11.16 -13.31 -9.52
C TRP A 428 -12.36 -12.37 -9.63
N LEU A 429 -12.77 -11.99 -10.85
CA LEU A 429 -14.00 -11.22 -11.05
C LEU A 429 -15.25 -12.04 -10.65
N PRO A 430 -15.52 -13.24 -11.19
CA PRO A 430 -16.63 -14.05 -10.72
C PRO A 430 -16.49 -14.47 -9.24
N PHE A 431 -15.28 -14.63 -8.71
CA PHE A 431 -15.08 -14.90 -7.29
C PHE A 431 -15.60 -13.74 -6.43
N ALA A 432 -15.21 -12.50 -6.75
CA ALA A 432 -15.64 -11.31 -6.01
C ALA A 432 -17.16 -11.08 -6.15
N VAL A 433 -17.73 -11.30 -7.33
CA VAL A 433 -19.18 -11.21 -7.56
C VAL A 433 -19.94 -12.24 -6.71
N LEU A 434 -19.51 -13.49 -6.68
CA LEU A 434 -20.12 -14.52 -5.83
C LEU A 434 -20.02 -14.18 -4.34
N ALA A 435 -18.87 -13.66 -3.89
CA ALA A 435 -18.69 -13.23 -2.52
C ALA A 435 -19.62 -12.06 -2.16
N TYR A 436 -19.72 -11.07 -3.05
CA TYR A 436 -20.61 -9.92 -2.87
C TYR A 436 -22.09 -10.36 -2.78
N ILE A 437 -22.55 -11.18 -3.72
CA ILE A 437 -23.95 -11.66 -3.71
C ILE A 437 -24.24 -12.50 -2.46
N ARG A 438 -23.31 -13.35 -2.05
CA ARG A 438 -23.47 -14.17 -0.84
C ARG A 438 -23.64 -13.34 0.42
N GLU A 439 -22.89 -12.23 0.53
CA GLU A 439 -22.92 -11.38 1.70
C GLU A 439 -24.13 -10.44 1.71
N THR A 440 -24.49 -9.89 0.55
CA THR A 440 -25.51 -8.83 0.44
C THR A 440 -26.89 -9.32 -0.01
N GLY A 441 -26.97 -10.47 -0.68
CA GLY A 441 -28.18 -10.91 -1.39
C GLY A 441 -28.48 -10.11 -2.68
N ASP A 442 -27.66 -9.11 -3.03
CA ASP A 442 -27.90 -8.23 -4.18
C ASP A 442 -27.51 -8.91 -5.50
N THR A 443 -28.46 -9.59 -6.13
CA THR A 443 -28.31 -10.15 -7.48
C THR A 443 -28.46 -9.10 -8.59
N ALA A 444 -28.90 -7.87 -8.29
CA ALA A 444 -29.06 -6.82 -9.30
C ALA A 444 -27.72 -6.39 -9.90
N ILE A 445 -26.61 -6.57 -9.16
CA ILE A 445 -25.25 -6.36 -9.68
C ILE A 445 -25.02 -7.06 -11.02
N LEU A 446 -25.57 -8.25 -11.23
CA LEU A 446 -25.42 -9.02 -12.46
C LEU A 446 -25.97 -8.33 -13.72
N LYS A 447 -26.92 -7.39 -13.54
CA LYS A 447 -27.54 -6.63 -14.64
C LYS A 447 -26.82 -5.30 -14.90
N LEU A 448 -25.93 -4.86 -13.99
CA LEU A 448 -25.15 -3.67 -14.21
C LEU A 448 -24.22 -3.88 -15.40
N LYS A 449 -23.93 -2.79 -16.11
CA LYS A 449 -23.07 -2.81 -17.29
C LYS A 449 -21.75 -2.13 -17.01
N ALA A 450 -20.68 -2.74 -17.51
CA ALA A 450 -19.34 -2.15 -17.55
C ALA A 450 -18.83 -2.21 -19.01
N PRO A 451 -18.02 -1.23 -19.47
CA PRO A 451 -17.36 -1.34 -20.77
C PRO A 451 -16.32 -2.46 -20.75
N PHE A 452 -15.96 -2.98 -21.90
CA PHE A 452 -14.69 -3.69 -22.08
C PHE A 452 -13.57 -2.68 -22.40
N VAL A 453 -12.31 -3.06 -22.21
CA VAL A 453 -11.16 -2.25 -22.64
C VAL A 453 -11.28 -1.89 -24.13
N GLU A 454 -11.68 -2.88 -24.94
CA GLU A 454 -12.01 -2.72 -26.35
C GLU A 454 -13.33 -3.41 -26.65
N GLY A 455 -14.42 -2.64 -26.75
CA GLY A 455 -15.73 -3.18 -27.05
C GLY A 455 -16.90 -2.45 -26.37
N PRO A 456 -18.13 -2.78 -26.77
CA PRO A 456 -19.32 -2.19 -26.17
C PRO A 456 -19.54 -2.68 -24.74
N PRO A 457 -20.23 -1.88 -23.89
CA PRO A 457 -20.56 -2.31 -22.52
C PRO A 457 -21.45 -3.56 -22.50
N ASP A 458 -21.15 -4.47 -21.57
CA ASP A 458 -21.93 -5.68 -21.33
C ASP A 458 -22.24 -5.83 -19.83
N THR A 459 -23.11 -6.78 -19.50
CA THR A 459 -23.53 -7.02 -18.12
C THR A 459 -22.40 -7.69 -17.31
N ILE A 460 -22.36 -7.44 -16.01
CA ILE A 460 -21.41 -8.11 -15.11
C ILE A 460 -21.56 -9.64 -15.17
N ARG A 461 -22.78 -10.12 -15.36
CA ARG A 461 -22.99 -11.55 -15.64
C ARG A 461 -22.16 -12.02 -16.83
N ASN A 462 -22.28 -11.33 -17.97
CA ASN A 462 -21.56 -11.70 -19.18
C ASN A 462 -20.03 -11.56 -19.05
N HIS A 463 -19.55 -10.55 -18.32
CA HIS A 463 -18.12 -10.43 -17.97
C HIS A 463 -17.63 -11.69 -17.24
N CYS A 464 -18.36 -12.16 -16.22
CA CYS A 464 -18.01 -13.37 -15.47
C CYS A 464 -18.08 -14.64 -16.34
N GLU A 465 -19.13 -14.77 -17.15
CA GLU A 465 -19.31 -15.96 -18.02
C GLU A 465 -18.22 -16.03 -19.09
N ARG A 466 -17.78 -14.90 -19.67
CA ARG A 466 -16.62 -14.85 -20.59
C ARG A 466 -15.32 -15.31 -19.91
N ALA A 467 -15.13 -14.97 -18.65
CA ALA A 467 -13.97 -15.45 -17.89
C ALA A 467 -13.99 -16.99 -17.75
N PHE A 468 -15.14 -17.56 -17.44
CA PHE A 468 -15.28 -19.02 -17.38
C PHE A 468 -15.10 -19.69 -18.74
N ASP A 469 -15.76 -19.18 -19.79
CA ASP A 469 -15.70 -19.76 -21.14
C ASP A 469 -14.25 -19.75 -21.66
N LEU A 470 -13.51 -18.66 -21.45
CA LEU A 470 -12.11 -18.57 -21.82
C LEU A 470 -11.24 -19.56 -21.04
N SER A 471 -11.39 -19.65 -19.71
CA SER A 471 -10.63 -20.60 -18.89
C SER A 471 -10.93 -22.06 -19.27
N LEU A 472 -12.20 -22.39 -19.53
CA LEU A 472 -12.62 -23.73 -19.92
C LEU A 472 -12.16 -24.11 -21.34
N SER A 473 -11.97 -23.17 -22.25
CA SER A 473 -11.40 -23.38 -23.57
C SER A 473 -9.90 -23.68 -23.55
N ARG A 474 -9.20 -23.32 -22.47
CA ARG A 474 -7.76 -23.44 -22.31
C ARG A 474 -7.40 -24.62 -21.41
N ARG A 475 -7.59 -25.81 -21.92
CA ARG A 475 -7.26 -27.06 -21.22
C ARG A 475 -6.30 -27.91 -22.04
N SER A 476 -5.46 -28.67 -21.35
CA SER A 476 -4.61 -29.69 -21.96
C SER A 476 -5.41 -30.91 -22.44
N PRO A 477 -4.81 -31.80 -23.20
CA PRO A 477 -5.44 -33.10 -23.54
C PRO A 477 -5.80 -33.97 -22.32
N ARG A 478 -5.17 -33.75 -21.16
CA ARG A 478 -5.53 -34.40 -19.90
C ARG A 478 -6.70 -33.75 -19.18
N GLY A 479 -7.27 -32.68 -19.72
CA GLY A 479 -8.38 -31.94 -19.17
C GLY A 479 -8.00 -30.92 -18.08
N LEU A 480 -6.70 -30.71 -17.78
CA LEU A 480 -6.21 -29.74 -16.80
C LEU A 480 -6.10 -28.34 -17.42
N PRO A 481 -6.34 -27.24 -16.66
CA PRO A 481 -6.16 -25.89 -17.15
C PRO A 481 -4.70 -25.60 -17.52
N LEU A 482 -4.49 -24.92 -18.64
CA LEU A 482 -3.17 -24.43 -19.03
C LEU A 482 -2.78 -23.24 -18.14
N ILE A 483 -1.51 -23.22 -17.67
CA ILE A 483 -1.02 -22.18 -16.76
C ILE A 483 -0.69 -20.85 -17.47
N GLY A 484 -0.34 -20.90 -18.78
CA GLY A 484 0.04 -19.72 -19.53
C GLY A 484 1.32 -19.07 -18.99
N GLU A 485 1.28 -17.76 -18.75
CA GLU A 485 2.39 -16.99 -18.18
C GLU A 485 2.50 -17.12 -16.67
N GLY A 486 1.57 -17.80 -16.02
CA GLY A 486 1.55 -18.01 -14.59
C GLY A 486 0.12 -18.21 -14.06
N ASP A 487 0.03 -18.35 -12.78
CA ASP A 487 -1.21 -18.33 -12.02
C ASP A 487 -1.02 -17.48 -10.75
N TRP A 488 -1.75 -17.70 -9.68
CA TRP A 488 -1.61 -16.96 -8.41
C TRP A 488 -0.16 -16.86 -7.90
N ASN A 489 0.69 -17.81 -8.23
CA ASN A 489 2.11 -17.74 -7.95
C ASN A 489 2.86 -17.18 -9.17
N ASP A 490 3.14 -15.88 -9.18
CA ASP A 490 3.87 -15.18 -10.23
C ASP A 490 5.27 -15.76 -10.52
N GLY A 491 5.86 -16.44 -9.54
CA GLY A 491 7.15 -17.13 -9.70
C GLY A 491 7.14 -18.35 -10.63
N LEU A 492 5.95 -18.81 -11.06
CA LEU A 492 5.80 -19.92 -12.02
C LEU A 492 5.69 -19.45 -13.47
N SER A 493 6.20 -18.27 -13.80
CA SER A 493 6.09 -17.65 -15.12
C SER A 493 6.74 -18.43 -16.28
N ALA A 494 7.71 -19.31 -16.00
CA ALA A 494 8.38 -20.12 -17.01
C ALA A 494 7.76 -21.51 -17.24
N VAL A 495 6.73 -21.87 -16.50
CA VAL A 495 6.15 -23.23 -16.49
C VAL A 495 5.36 -23.55 -17.76
N GLY A 496 4.58 -22.58 -18.27
CA GLY A 496 3.69 -22.77 -19.42
C GLY A 496 3.94 -21.77 -20.55
N TRP A 497 5.17 -21.34 -20.77
CA TRP A 497 5.52 -20.33 -21.77
C TRP A 497 5.18 -20.76 -23.20
N GLU A 498 5.36 -22.05 -23.53
CA GLU A 498 5.02 -22.63 -24.82
C GLU A 498 3.52 -22.98 -24.95
N GLY A 499 2.73 -22.77 -23.90
CA GLY A 499 1.30 -23.01 -23.90
C GLY A 499 0.87 -24.47 -23.70
N LYS A 500 1.72 -25.30 -23.11
CA LYS A 500 1.42 -26.72 -22.77
C LYS A 500 1.40 -26.97 -21.26
N GLY A 501 2.10 -26.15 -20.49
CA GLY A 501 2.19 -26.25 -19.03
C GLY A 501 0.82 -26.12 -18.36
N GLU A 502 0.59 -26.84 -17.26
CA GLU A 502 -0.69 -26.96 -16.59
C GLU A 502 -0.64 -26.47 -15.15
N SER A 503 -1.73 -25.86 -14.68
CA SER A 503 -1.93 -25.50 -13.28
C SER A 503 -3.00 -26.37 -12.62
N VAL A 504 -2.61 -27.17 -11.66
CA VAL A 504 -3.53 -27.95 -10.83
C VAL A 504 -4.33 -27.04 -9.90
N TRP A 505 -3.68 -25.98 -9.39
CA TRP A 505 -4.34 -25.01 -8.52
C TRP A 505 -5.47 -24.27 -9.23
N VAL A 506 -5.31 -23.82 -10.46
CA VAL A 506 -6.40 -23.18 -11.25
C VAL A 506 -7.55 -24.17 -11.45
N GLY A 507 -7.24 -25.46 -11.64
CA GLY A 507 -8.26 -26.51 -11.69
C GLY A 507 -9.10 -26.58 -10.41
N HIS A 508 -8.45 -26.53 -9.24
CA HIS A 508 -9.17 -26.45 -7.97
C HIS A 508 -10.00 -25.17 -7.86
N PHE A 509 -9.47 -24.03 -8.31
CA PHE A 509 -10.17 -22.75 -8.26
C PHE A 509 -11.43 -22.77 -9.15
N LEU A 510 -11.35 -23.29 -10.36
CA LEU A 510 -12.52 -23.50 -11.22
C LEU A 510 -13.55 -24.45 -10.59
N CYS A 511 -13.11 -25.56 -9.98
CA CYS A 511 -14.01 -26.47 -9.26
C CYS A 511 -14.66 -25.82 -8.02
N TYR A 512 -14.09 -24.78 -7.48
CA TYR A 512 -14.73 -23.96 -6.43
C TYR A 512 -15.79 -23.03 -7.02
N LEU A 513 -15.52 -22.38 -8.15
CA LEU A 513 -16.36 -21.33 -8.73
C LEU A 513 -17.55 -21.89 -9.50
N LEU A 514 -17.32 -22.86 -10.38
CA LEU A 514 -18.32 -23.34 -11.33
C LEU A 514 -19.60 -23.90 -10.68
N PRO A 515 -19.55 -24.73 -9.62
CA PRO A 515 -20.78 -25.21 -8.97
C PRO A 515 -21.58 -24.07 -8.30
N ARG A 516 -20.89 -23.08 -7.74
CA ARG A 516 -21.53 -21.91 -7.10
C ARG A 516 -22.19 -21.01 -8.12
N TRP A 517 -21.53 -20.81 -9.25
CA TRP A 517 -22.10 -20.05 -10.37
C TRP A 517 -23.29 -20.80 -11.01
N ALA A 518 -23.19 -22.11 -11.13
CA ALA A 518 -24.29 -22.94 -11.61
C ALA A 518 -25.55 -22.87 -10.72
N GLU A 519 -25.38 -22.85 -9.39
CA GLU A 519 -26.47 -22.62 -8.46
C GLU A 519 -27.10 -21.23 -8.66
N LEU A 520 -26.28 -20.18 -8.81
CA LEU A 520 -26.75 -18.83 -9.11
C LEU A 520 -27.50 -18.79 -10.46
N ALA A 521 -26.95 -19.38 -11.52
CA ALA A 521 -27.59 -19.44 -12.83
C ALA A 521 -28.96 -20.16 -12.77
N ARG A 522 -29.04 -21.26 -12.02
CA ARG A 522 -30.31 -22.00 -11.82
C ARG A 522 -31.34 -21.12 -11.10
N ASN A 523 -30.93 -20.40 -10.05
CA ASN A 523 -31.83 -19.51 -9.31
C ASN A 523 -32.32 -18.32 -10.17
N LEU A 524 -31.58 -17.98 -11.21
CA LEU A 524 -31.95 -16.96 -12.20
C LEU A 524 -32.77 -17.53 -13.38
N GLY A 525 -33.10 -18.84 -13.35
CA GLY A 525 -33.90 -19.52 -14.38
C GLY A 525 -33.11 -20.06 -15.58
N ASP A 526 -31.77 -20.01 -15.54
CA ASP A 526 -30.88 -20.49 -16.60
C ASP A 526 -30.38 -21.91 -16.29
N GLY A 527 -31.27 -22.89 -16.44
CA GLY A 527 -30.97 -24.29 -16.15
C GLY A 527 -29.97 -24.93 -17.11
N GLU A 528 -29.92 -24.48 -18.36
CA GLU A 528 -28.99 -24.99 -19.37
C GLU A 528 -27.55 -24.61 -19.02
N ARG A 529 -27.31 -23.32 -18.77
CA ARG A 529 -25.98 -22.84 -18.40
C ARG A 529 -25.51 -23.44 -17.08
N ALA A 530 -26.44 -23.63 -16.13
CA ALA A 530 -26.15 -24.32 -14.88
C ALA A 530 -25.67 -25.75 -15.08
N ALA A 531 -26.34 -26.52 -15.99
CA ALA A 531 -25.95 -27.89 -16.30
C ALA A 531 -24.57 -27.95 -16.97
N GLN A 532 -24.27 -27.03 -17.90
CA GLN A 532 -22.94 -26.93 -18.55
C GLN A 532 -21.83 -26.73 -17.54
N TYR A 533 -21.97 -25.80 -16.59
CA TYR A 533 -20.95 -25.52 -15.58
C TYR A 533 -20.79 -26.68 -14.57
N LEU A 534 -21.86 -27.35 -14.18
CA LEU A 534 -21.78 -28.54 -13.34
C LEU A 534 -21.04 -29.69 -14.04
N GLN A 535 -21.31 -29.93 -15.31
CA GLN A 535 -20.58 -30.93 -16.08
C GLN A 535 -19.09 -30.58 -16.20
N ALA A 536 -18.77 -29.32 -16.52
CA ALA A 536 -17.38 -28.86 -16.59
C ALA A 536 -16.64 -29.05 -15.27
N ALA A 537 -17.30 -28.79 -14.13
CA ALA A 537 -16.72 -29.00 -12.80
C ALA A 537 -16.45 -30.48 -12.51
N GLN A 538 -17.37 -31.39 -12.93
CA GLN A 538 -17.19 -32.84 -12.76
C GLN A 538 -16.06 -33.38 -13.62
N ASP A 539 -15.95 -32.92 -14.87
CA ASP A 539 -14.86 -33.28 -15.77
C ASP A 539 -13.49 -32.85 -15.23
N LEU A 540 -13.41 -31.61 -14.76
CA LEU A 540 -12.18 -31.08 -14.11
C LEU A 540 -11.81 -31.85 -12.83
N GLN A 541 -12.81 -32.15 -11.98
CA GLN A 541 -12.59 -32.93 -10.76
C GLN A 541 -12.04 -34.33 -11.09
N SER A 542 -12.61 -34.98 -12.11
CA SER A 542 -12.15 -36.28 -12.58
C SER A 542 -10.71 -36.20 -13.12
N ALA A 543 -10.44 -35.22 -13.99
CA ALA A 543 -9.12 -35.00 -14.58
C ALA A 543 -8.04 -34.77 -13.50
N ILE A 544 -8.32 -33.93 -12.51
CA ILE A 544 -7.39 -33.63 -11.41
C ILE A 544 -7.12 -34.89 -10.57
N ASN A 545 -8.17 -35.62 -10.18
CA ASN A 545 -8.01 -36.81 -9.33
C ASN A 545 -7.29 -37.96 -10.05
N THR A 546 -7.38 -38.02 -11.37
CA THR A 546 -6.74 -39.04 -12.20
C THR A 546 -5.29 -38.68 -12.53
N SER A 547 -5.04 -37.39 -12.86
CA SER A 547 -3.76 -36.95 -13.45
C SER A 547 -2.82 -36.23 -12.49
N ALA A 548 -3.35 -35.68 -11.36
CA ALA A 548 -2.56 -34.80 -10.48
C ALA A 548 -2.33 -35.35 -9.06
N TRP A 549 -2.82 -36.53 -8.75
CA TRP A 549 -2.61 -37.18 -7.44
C TRP A 549 -1.29 -37.97 -7.42
N ASP A 550 -0.36 -37.61 -6.54
CA ASP A 550 0.98 -38.19 -6.40
C ASP A 550 1.07 -39.23 -5.25
N GLY A 551 -0.02 -39.94 -4.98
CA GLY A 551 -0.08 -40.97 -3.92
C GLY A 551 -0.45 -40.43 -2.53
N GLU A 552 0.10 -39.30 -2.11
CA GLU A 552 -0.16 -38.68 -0.80
C GLU A 552 -0.70 -37.24 -0.88
N TRP A 553 -0.42 -36.51 -1.98
CA TRP A 553 -0.84 -35.13 -2.19
C TRP A 553 -1.04 -34.83 -3.68
N TYR A 554 -1.53 -33.62 -4.01
CA TYR A 554 -1.64 -33.14 -5.39
C TYR A 554 -0.37 -32.40 -5.76
N PHE A 555 0.22 -32.70 -6.92
CA PHE A 555 1.30 -31.87 -7.43
C PHE A 555 0.82 -30.45 -7.83
N ARG A 556 1.75 -29.53 -7.98
CA ARG A 556 1.44 -28.11 -8.17
C ARG A 556 1.15 -27.74 -9.62
N ALA A 557 1.97 -28.23 -10.54
CA ALA A 557 1.94 -27.85 -11.94
C ALA A 557 2.70 -28.89 -12.79
N THR A 558 2.50 -28.82 -14.11
CA THR A 558 3.31 -29.52 -15.10
C THR A 558 3.92 -28.50 -16.05
N CYS A 559 5.23 -28.58 -16.33
CA CYS A 559 5.92 -27.72 -17.28
C CYS A 559 5.57 -28.11 -18.75
N ASP A 560 5.93 -27.24 -19.70
CA ASP A 560 5.74 -27.45 -21.14
C ASP A 560 6.41 -28.76 -21.65
N ASP A 561 7.52 -29.18 -21.06
CA ASP A 561 8.24 -30.41 -21.37
C ASP A 561 7.69 -31.66 -20.64
N GLY A 562 6.65 -31.51 -19.85
CA GLY A 562 6.05 -32.57 -19.05
C GLY A 562 6.67 -32.76 -17.66
N THR A 563 7.68 -31.98 -17.29
CA THR A 563 8.25 -32.01 -15.93
C THR A 563 7.23 -31.62 -14.90
N VAL A 564 7.08 -32.40 -13.83
CA VAL A 564 6.11 -32.17 -12.76
C VAL A 564 6.76 -31.33 -11.66
N ILE A 565 6.01 -30.34 -11.15
CA ILE A 565 6.38 -29.49 -10.01
C ILE A 565 5.49 -29.86 -8.82
N GLY A 566 6.11 -30.06 -7.64
CA GLY A 566 5.36 -30.37 -6.44
C GLY A 566 5.05 -31.85 -6.25
N SER A 567 5.86 -32.74 -6.81
CA SER A 567 5.74 -34.19 -6.73
C SER A 567 6.79 -34.77 -5.78
N SER A 568 6.50 -35.96 -5.24
CA SER A 568 7.46 -36.75 -4.44
C SER A 568 8.75 -37.07 -5.19
N ALA A 569 8.72 -37.08 -6.51
CA ALA A 569 9.90 -37.29 -7.36
C ALA A 569 10.78 -36.04 -7.49
N CYS A 570 10.33 -34.88 -7.10
CA CYS A 570 11.13 -33.65 -7.15
C CYS A 570 12.22 -33.66 -6.08
N ARG A 571 13.40 -33.15 -6.43
CA ARG A 571 14.51 -32.99 -5.47
C ARG A 571 14.22 -31.93 -4.41
N GLU A 572 13.61 -30.81 -4.84
CA GLU A 572 13.23 -29.65 -4.03
C GLU A 572 11.79 -29.27 -4.38
N GLY A 573 11.09 -28.58 -3.47
CA GLY A 573 9.71 -28.16 -3.71
C GLY A 573 8.76 -29.33 -3.97
N GLN A 574 8.82 -30.39 -3.16
CA GLN A 574 8.03 -31.60 -3.35
C GLN A 574 6.53 -31.40 -3.13
N ILE A 575 6.15 -30.44 -2.28
CA ILE A 575 4.78 -30.17 -1.91
C ILE A 575 4.52 -28.66 -1.80
N PHE A 576 3.40 -28.19 -2.31
CA PHE A 576 2.95 -26.79 -2.23
C PHE A 576 1.64 -26.71 -1.46
N LEU A 577 1.57 -25.82 -0.47
CA LEU A 577 0.43 -25.69 0.43
C LEU A 577 -0.88 -25.38 -0.31
N ASN A 578 -0.86 -24.43 -1.25
CA ASN A 578 -2.06 -23.95 -1.93
C ASN A 578 -2.77 -25.04 -2.75
N ALA A 579 -2.03 -25.93 -3.44
CA ALA A 579 -2.63 -27.04 -4.17
C ALA A 579 -3.38 -28.00 -3.23
N GLN A 580 -2.88 -28.18 -1.99
CA GLN A 580 -3.51 -29.07 -1.01
C GLN A 580 -4.74 -28.44 -0.36
N THR A 581 -4.60 -27.23 0.15
CA THR A 581 -5.71 -26.52 0.82
C THR A 581 -6.88 -26.27 -0.12
N TRP A 582 -6.61 -25.83 -1.35
CA TRP A 582 -7.66 -25.59 -2.33
C TRP A 582 -8.33 -26.87 -2.84
N SER A 583 -7.64 -28.02 -2.84
CA SER A 583 -8.29 -29.30 -3.16
C SER A 583 -9.40 -29.67 -2.15
N VAL A 584 -9.20 -29.26 -0.89
CA VAL A 584 -10.20 -29.47 0.17
C VAL A 584 -11.29 -28.40 0.12
N ILE A 585 -10.91 -27.12 -0.04
CA ILE A 585 -11.85 -25.98 -0.11
C ILE A 585 -12.82 -26.11 -1.30
N SER A 586 -12.32 -26.56 -2.44
CA SER A 586 -13.12 -26.76 -3.67
C SER A 586 -13.96 -28.04 -3.64
N GLY A 587 -13.67 -28.97 -2.73
CA GLY A 587 -14.30 -30.29 -2.69
C GLY A 587 -13.76 -31.29 -3.71
N VAL A 588 -12.69 -30.97 -4.43
CA VAL A 588 -12.03 -31.88 -5.41
C VAL A 588 -11.43 -33.09 -4.73
N CYS A 589 -10.79 -32.90 -3.55
CA CYS A 589 -10.21 -34.01 -2.80
C CYS A 589 -11.33 -34.92 -2.25
N PRO A 590 -11.35 -36.22 -2.61
CA PRO A 590 -12.33 -37.17 -2.10
C PRO A 590 -12.25 -37.30 -0.57
N PRO A 591 -13.38 -37.55 0.13
CA PRO A 591 -13.42 -37.60 1.60
C PRO A 591 -12.39 -38.54 2.23
N GLU A 592 -12.16 -39.68 1.61
CA GLU A 592 -11.21 -40.70 2.06
C GLU A 592 -9.75 -40.23 2.03
N ARG A 593 -9.38 -39.34 1.11
CA ARG A 593 -8.03 -38.77 0.98
C ARG A 593 -7.79 -37.54 1.86
N ARG A 594 -8.84 -36.78 2.21
CA ARG A 594 -8.71 -35.48 2.91
C ARG A 594 -7.91 -35.55 4.21
N ARG A 595 -8.18 -36.57 5.03
CA ARG A 595 -7.51 -36.73 6.33
C ARG A 595 -6.03 -37.05 6.17
N GLN A 596 -5.69 -37.92 5.22
CA GLN A 596 -4.30 -38.24 4.90
C GLN A 596 -3.59 -36.99 4.37
N LEU A 597 -4.17 -36.33 3.38
CA LEU A 597 -3.64 -35.12 2.75
C LEU A 597 -3.30 -34.04 3.81
N MET A 598 -4.22 -33.73 4.72
CA MET A 598 -4.00 -32.70 5.74
C MET A 598 -2.98 -33.12 6.81
N ARG A 599 -2.81 -34.43 7.06
CA ARG A 599 -1.69 -34.93 7.87
C ARG A 599 -0.35 -34.70 7.16
N THR A 600 -0.27 -35.06 5.89
CA THR A 600 0.94 -34.83 5.09
C THR A 600 1.32 -33.35 5.03
N VAL A 601 0.35 -32.44 4.86
CA VAL A 601 0.57 -30.98 4.95
C VAL A 601 1.18 -30.59 6.30
N ARG A 602 0.58 -31.07 7.40
CA ARG A 602 1.07 -30.76 8.75
C ARG A 602 2.50 -31.31 8.94
N ASP A 603 2.73 -32.54 8.55
CA ASP A 603 3.99 -33.22 8.86
C ASP A 603 5.16 -32.74 7.97
N ARG A 604 4.88 -32.18 6.77
CA ARG A 604 5.90 -31.71 5.84
C ARG A 604 6.07 -30.19 5.78
N LEU A 605 5.02 -29.42 6.01
CA LEU A 605 5.06 -27.97 5.79
C LEU A 605 4.99 -27.16 7.10
N TYR A 606 4.55 -27.75 8.22
CA TYR A 606 4.49 -26.99 9.47
C TYR A 606 5.89 -26.82 10.08
N THR A 607 6.18 -25.58 10.40
CA THR A 607 7.41 -25.15 11.11
C THR A 607 7.03 -24.52 12.44
N ALA A 608 8.02 -24.15 13.26
CA ALA A 608 7.79 -23.39 14.49
C ALA A 608 7.13 -22.02 14.23
N ALA A 609 7.25 -21.49 13.01
CA ALA A 609 6.64 -20.22 12.58
C ALA A 609 5.27 -20.40 11.88
N GLY A 610 4.77 -21.62 11.75
CA GLY A 610 3.55 -21.97 11.03
C GLY A 610 3.81 -22.76 9.74
N PRO A 611 2.78 -22.97 8.90
CA PRO A 611 2.95 -23.70 7.65
C PRO A 611 3.78 -22.90 6.65
N ALA A 612 4.71 -23.57 5.97
CA ALA A 612 5.44 -23.03 4.82
C ALA A 612 4.57 -23.12 3.55
N LEU A 613 4.78 -22.18 2.64
CA LEU A 613 4.11 -22.15 1.33
C LEU A 613 4.79 -23.10 0.32
#